data_c5d1fdb532a57d2065a3ddbc7cb20eac
#
_entry.id   c5d1fdb532a57d2065a3ddbc7cb20eac
#
_cell.length_a   1.000
_cell.length_b   1.000
_cell.length_c   1.000
_cell.angle_alpha   90.00
_cell.angle_beta   90.00
_cell.angle_gamma   90.00
#
_symmetry.space_group_name_H-M   'P 1'
#
loop_
_entity.id
_entity.type
_entity.pdbx_description
1 polymer ?
#
loop_
_entity_poly.entity_id
_entity_poly.type
_entity_poly.pdbx_seq_one_letter_code
_entity_poly.pdbx_strand_id
1 'polypeptide(L)'
;MQIRLRPGITLRVGTFSAVIAPEHVITAALNENPELERFLFLFVCGNYSRLISHIGRTASSFEVRRPFTADQLLTVIREAAHTIIFIEHDPSLFETAERLLEPVGSALKEAGREALVVLYAPSMDRPFAALARQADRLIEIVNTGEPDPRQRMAAVRSGHRADGRPQAQTTLEVQ
;
A
#
# COMPACT_ATOMS: atom_id res chain seq x y z
N MET A 1 1.32 -0.48 20.78
CA MET A 1 1.96 -1.03 19.56
C MET A 1 2.09 0.05 18.51
N GLN A 2 3.14 0.00 17.71
CA GLN A 2 3.42 0.97 16.65
C GLN A 2 4.03 0.24 15.45
N ILE A 3 3.65 0.64 14.23
CA ILE A 3 4.28 0.18 12.98
C ILE A 3 5.08 1.34 12.42
N ARG A 4 6.36 1.13 12.17
CA ARG A 4 7.21 2.12 11.50
C ARG A 4 7.12 1.89 10.00
N LEU A 5 6.60 2.89 9.26
CA LEU A 5 6.59 2.87 7.80
C LEU A 5 7.92 3.32 7.20
N ARG A 6 8.51 4.38 7.81
CA ARG A 6 9.83 4.95 7.50
C ARG A 6 10.38 5.66 8.74
N PRO A 7 11.67 6.06 8.77
CA PRO A 7 12.16 6.96 9.81
C PRO A 7 11.26 8.19 9.93
N GLY A 8 10.74 8.44 11.13
CA GLY A 8 9.84 9.56 11.42
C GLY A 8 8.34 9.31 11.13
N ILE A 9 7.95 8.23 10.47
CA ILE A 9 6.55 7.89 10.19
C ILE A 9 6.14 6.62 10.92
N THR A 10 5.30 6.78 11.93
CA THR A 10 4.83 5.68 12.78
C THR A 10 3.31 5.66 12.85
N LEU A 11 2.72 4.49 12.66
CA LEU A 11 1.31 4.20 12.86
C LEU A 11 1.09 3.65 14.26
N ARG A 12 -0.06 3.98 14.88
CA ARG A 12 -0.37 3.60 16.27
C ARG A 12 -1.72 2.91 16.36
N VAL A 13 -1.86 2.00 17.33
CA VAL A 13 -3.17 1.47 17.73
C VAL A 13 -4.06 2.60 18.22
N GLY A 14 -5.35 2.44 18.05
CA GLY A 14 -6.34 3.48 18.36
C GLY A 14 -6.43 4.54 17.28
N THR A 15 -6.01 4.23 16.04
CA THR A 15 -6.09 5.17 14.90
C THR A 15 -6.47 4.48 13.61
N PHE A 16 -7.26 5.17 12.79
CA PHE A 16 -7.46 4.88 11.39
C PHE A 16 -6.55 5.79 10.55
N SER A 17 -5.64 5.20 9.79
CA SER A 17 -4.70 5.91 8.92
C SER A 17 -4.92 5.52 7.46
N ALA A 18 -5.09 6.51 6.59
CA ALA A 18 -5.04 6.34 5.14
C ALA A 18 -3.60 6.58 4.65
N VAL A 19 -3.05 5.65 3.89
CA VAL A 19 -1.65 5.67 3.47
C VAL A 19 -1.55 5.53 1.95
N ILE A 20 -0.90 6.50 1.32
CA ILE A 20 -0.49 6.44 -0.08
C ILE A 20 1.02 6.28 -0.10
N ALA A 21 1.50 5.20 -0.69
CA ALA A 21 2.93 4.92 -0.72
C ALA A 21 3.28 3.98 -1.88
N PRO A 22 4.51 4.00 -2.38
CA PRO A 22 5.01 2.97 -3.27
C PRO A 22 4.95 1.59 -2.61
N GLU A 23 4.62 0.56 -3.39
CA GLU A 23 4.44 -0.82 -2.91
C GLU A 23 5.64 -1.35 -2.10
N HIS A 24 6.86 -1.10 -2.58
CA HIS A 24 8.08 -1.54 -1.89
C HIS A 24 8.24 -0.97 -0.48
N VAL A 25 7.72 0.24 -0.22
CA VAL A 25 7.77 0.86 1.11
C VAL A 25 6.86 0.12 2.08
N ILE A 26 5.67 -0.24 1.62
CA ILE A 26 4.70 -0.99 2.45
C ILE A 26 5.17 -2.41 2.67
N THR A 27 5.67 -3.07 1.62
CA THR A 27 6.21 -4.43 1.71
C THR A 27 7.39 -4.50 2.69
N ALA A 28 8.32 -3.53 2.60
CA ALA A 28 9.41 -3.43 3.56
C ALA A 28 8.90 -3.20 4.99
N ALA A 29 7.97 -2.27 5.19
CA ALA A 29 7.40 -1.99 6.51
C ALA A 29 6.70 -3.20 7.12
N LEU A 30 5.99 -3.99 6.32
CA LEU A 30 5.32 -5.21 6.80
C LEU A 30 6.31 -6.32 7.10
N ASN A 31 7.37 -6.51 6.31
CA ASN A 31 8.35 -7.59 6.49
C ASN A 31 9.42 -7.28 7.53
N GLU A 32 9.83 -6.01 7.68
CA GLU A 32 10.91 -5.60 8.57
C GLU A 32 10.45 -5.33 10.02
N ASN A 33 9.16 -5.49 10.32
CA ASN A 33 8.63 -5.33 11.67
C ASN A 33 8.24 -6.70 12.28
N PRO A 34 9.18 -7.43 12.90
CA PRO A 34 8.90 -8.76 13.45
C PRO A 34 7.91 -8.73 14.62
N GLU A 35 7.76 -7.58 15.28
CA GLU A 35 6.77 -7.42 16.36
C GLU A 35 5.32 -7.62 15.88
N LEU A 36 5.05 -7.46 14.58
CA LEU A 36 3.72 -7.67 14.04
C LEU A 36 3.24 -9.13 14.16
N GLU A 37 4.16 -10.09 14.31
CA GLU A 37 3.85 -11.52 14.49
C GLU A 37 3.18 -11.81 15.85
N ARG A 38 3.32 -10.89 16.80
CA ARG A 38 2.74 -11.03 18.15
C ARG A 38 1.29 -10.59 18.23
N PHE A 39 0.75 -10.03 17.16
CA PHE A 39 -0.59 -9.44 17.12
C PHE A 39 -1.48 -10.16 16.13
N LEU A 40 -2.77 -10.20 16.41
CA LEU A 40 -3.77 -10.65 15.45
C LEU A 40 -3.80 -9.65 14.29
N PHE A 41 -3.39 -10.11 13.12
CA PHE A 41 -3.26 -9.31 11.92
C PHE A 41 -4.27 -9.76 10.87
N LEU A 42 -5.19 -8.88 10.51
CA LEU A 42 -6.10 -9.07 9.39
C LEU A 42 -5.58 -8.30 8.16
N PHE A 43 -5.31 -9.05 7.10
CA PHE A 43 -5.00 -8.49 5.78
C PHE A 43 -6.22 -8.62 4.88
N VAL A 44 -6.78 -7.48 4.46
CA VAL A 44 -7.93 -7.42 3.56
C VAL A 44 -7.47 -6.94 2.19
N CYS A 45 -7.76 -7.68 1.15
CA CYS A 45 -7.38 -7.31 -0.22
C CYS A 45 -8.40 -7.81 -1.24
N GLY A 46 -8.40 -7.20 -2.42
CA GLY A 46 -9.12 -7.71 -3.58
C GLY A 46 -8.48 -8.98 -4.17
N ASN A 47 -9.04 -9.45 -5.27
CA ASN A 47 -8.57 -10.68 -5.95
C ASN A 47 -7.16 -10.54 -6.55
N TYR A 48 -6.77 -9.32 -6.89
CA TYR A 48 -5.51 -9.00 -7.58
C TYR A 48 -4.56 -8.23 -6.65
N SER A 49 -4.43 -8.70 -5.38
CA SER A 49 -3.48 -8.11 -4.46
C SER A 49 -2.05 -8.19 -4.99
N ARG A 50 -1.36 -7.06 -5.02
CA ARG A 50 0.06 -6.99 -5.37
C ARG A 50 0.95 -7.23 -4.17
N LEU A 51 0.48 -6.88 -2.97
CA LEU A 51 1.27 -6.99 -1.75
C LEU A 51 1.37 -8.41 -1.22
N ILE A 52 0.30 -9.20 -1.29
CA ILE A 52 0.21 -10.48 -0.58
C ILE A 52 1.29 -11.48 -1.01
N SER A 53 1.70 -11.46 -2.29
CA SER A 53 2.78 -12.31 -2.80
C SER A 53 4.16 -11.94 -2.28
N HIS A 54 4.32 -10.73 -1.75
CA HIS A 54 5.59 -10.20 -1.24
C HIS A 54 5.63 -10.16 0.30
N ILE A 55 4.54 -10.53 0.97
CA ILE A 55 4.48 -10.60 2.43
C ILE A 55 4.91 -11.99 2.87
N GLY A 56 6.12 -12.09 3.45
CA GLY A 56 6.73 -13.35 3.91
C GLY A 56 6.15 -13.92 5.21
N ARG A 57 4.87 -13.62 5.54
CA ARG A 57 4.27 -14.01 6.82
C ARG A 57 3.52 -15.33 6.70
N THR A 58 3.87 -16.27 7.58
CA THR A 58 3.21 -17.58 7.73
C THR A 58 2.69 -17.79 9.16
N ALA A 59 2.69 -16.73 9.98
CA ALA A 59 2.27 -16.83 11.37
C ALA A 59 0.78 -17.20 11.50
N SER A 60 0.44 -18.02 12.47
CA SER A 60 -0.95 -18.40 12.79
C SER A 60 -1.83 -17.22 13.19
N SER A 61 -1.24 -16.07 13.49
CA SER A 61 -1.90 -14.80 13.79
C SER A 61 -2.20 -13.93 12.57
N PHE A 62 -1.84 -14.38 11.36
CA PHE A 62 -2.05 -13.65 10.11
C PHE A 62 -3.23 -14.23 9.35
N GLU A 63 -4.33 -13.48 9.30
CA GLU A 63 -5.54 -13.85 8.58
C GLU A 63 -5.68 -13.01 7.30
N VAL A 64 -6.13 -13.64 6.21
CA VAL A 64 -6.39 -12.97 4.92
C VAL A 64 -7.88 -13.08 4.60
N ARG A 65 -8.52 -11.96 4.30
CA ARG A 65 -9.90 -11.89 3.80
C ARG A 65 -9.94 -11.22 2.44
N ARG A 66 -10.73 -11.77 1.54
CA ARG A 66 -10.90 -11.26 0.16
C ARG A 66 -12.37 -10.96 -0.12
N PRO A 67 -12.85 -9.77 0.22
CA PRO A 67 -14.19 -9.35 -0.15
C PRO A 67 -14.29 -9.15 -1.67
N PHE A 68 -15.42 -9.56 -2.25
CA PHE A 68 -15.75 -9.36 -3.66
C PHE A 68 -16.70 -8.19 -3.90
N THR A 69 -17.29 -7.66 -2.83
CA THR A 69 -18.21 -6.52 -2.87
C THR A 69 -17.95 -5.58 -1.70
N ALA A 70 -18.39 -4.33 -1.83
CA ALA A 70 -18.30 -3.36 -0.75
C ALA A 70 -19.13 -3.77 0.50
N ASP A 71 -20.25 -4.48 0.32
CA ASP A 71 -21.04 -5.04 1.43
C ASP A 71 -20.25 -6.09 2.21
N GLN A 72 -19.55 -6.99 1.50
CA GLN A 72 -18.67 -7.96 2.14
C GLN A 72 -17.50 -7.29 2.85
N LEU A 73 -16.90 -6.24 2.25
CA LEU A 73 -15.84 -5.46 2.92
C LEU A 73 -16.37 -4.86 4.22
N LEU A 74 -17.57 -4.25 4.18
CA LEU A 74 -18.19 -3.68 5.36
C LEU A 74 -18.42 -4.72 6.46
N THR A 75 -18.88 -5.92 6.08
CA THR A 75 -19.06 -7.04 7.00
C THR A 75 -17.74 -7.48 7.62
N VAL A 76 -16.70 -7.68 6.81
CA VAL A 76 -15.36 -8.06 7.27
C VAL A 76 -14.80 -7.06 8.28
N ILE A 77 -14.97 -5.74 8.03
CA ILE A 77 -14.49 -4.71 8.94
C ILE A 77 -15.24 -4.75 10.27
N ARG A 78 -16.57 -4.91 10.25
CA ARG A 78 -17.41 -4.92 11.44
C ARG A 78 -17.21 -6.14 12.33
N GLU A 79 -16.88 -7.29 11.72
CA GLU A 79 -16.63 -8.55 12.42
C GLU A 79 -15.17 -8.70 12.87
N ALA A 80 -14.28 -7.78 12.46
CA ALA A 80 -12.87 -7.89 12.76
C ALA A 80 -12.58 -7.68 14.25
N ALA A 81 -12.07 -8.72 14.92
CA ALA A 81 -11.57 -8.66 16.29
C ALA A 81 -10.02 -8.66 16.34
N HIS A 82 -9.39 -8.02 15.36
CA HIS A 82 -7.94 -8.03 15.18
C HIS A 82 -7.30 -6.76 15.74
N THR A 83 -6.07 -6.89 16.23
CA THR A 83 -5.30 -5.75 16.73
C THR A 83 -4.82 -4.85 15.59
N ILE A 84 -4.59 -5.46 14.41
CA ILE A 84 -4.17 -4.78 13.19
C ILE A 84 -5.11 -5.17 12.08
N ILE A 85 -5.67 -4.16 11.40
CA ILE A 85 -6.52 -4.32 10.21
C ILE A 85 -5.85 -3.54 9.08
N PHE A 86 -5.24 -4.26 8.16
CA PHE A 86 -4.60 -3.68 6.97
C PHE A 86 -5.44 -3.98 5.74
N ILE A 87 -5.87 -2.92 5.06
CA ILE A 87 -6.73 -3.01 3.88
C ILE A 87 -5.97 -2.48 2.68
N GLU A 88 -5.69 -3.34 1.71
CA GLU A 88 -5.24 -2.95 0.39
C GLU A 88 -6.47 -2.50 -0.41
N HIS A 89 -6.50 -1.22 -0.75
CA HIS A 89 -7.63 -0.61 -1.44
C HIS A 89 -7.84 -1.22 -2.84
N ASP A 90 -9.08 -1.60 -3.10
CA ASP A 90 -9.54 -2.07 -4.42
C ASP A 90 -10.72 -1.19 -4.87
N PRO A 91 -10.52 -0.26 -5.84
CA PRO A 91 -11.57 0.63 -6.30
C PRO A 91 -12.74 -0.10 -6.94
N SER A 92 -12.53 -1.30 -7.49
CA SER A 92 -13.56 -2.08 -8.17
C SER A 92 -14.74 -2.45 -7.25
N LEU A 93 -14.49 -2.56 -5.95
CA LEU A 93 -15.54 -2.83 -4.95
C LEU A 93 -16.61 -1.73 -4.90
N PHE A 94 -16.28 -0.52 -5.33
CA PHE A 94 -17.15 0.65 -5.23
C PHE A 94 -17.72 1.12 -6.57
N GLU A 95 -17.36 0.51 -7.71
CA GLU A 95 -17.82 0.91 -9.04
C GLU A 95 -19.36 1.01 -9.15
N THR A 96 -20.07 0.07 -8.53
CA THR A 96 -21.55 0.07 -8.51
C THR A 96 -22.14 0.33 -7.13
N ALA A 97 -21.29 0.60 -6.14
CA ALA A 97 -21.65 0.68 -4.73
C ALA A 97 -21.12 1.94 -4.04
N GLU A 98 -21.08 3.09 -4.72
CA GLU A 98 -20.61 4.37 -4.14
C GLU A 98 -21.33 4.76 -2.85
N ARG A 99 -22.61 4.36 -2.71
CA ARG A 99 -23.41 4.57 -1.49
C ARG A 99 -22.79 3.93 -0.23
N LEU A 100 -21.91 2.94 -0.39
CA LEU A 100 -21.26 2.25 0.71
C LEU A 100 -19.95 2.91 1.15
N LEU A 101 -19.45 3.92 0.44
CA LEU A 101 -18.22 4.63 0.82
C LEU A 101 -18.34 5.24 2.22
N GLU A 102 -19.46 5.89 2.54
CA GLU A 102 -19.65 6.46 3.87
C GLU A 102 -19.80 5.39 4.98
N PRO A 103 -20.66 4.35 4.83
CA PRO A 103 -20.75 3.26 5.78
C PRO A 103 -19.41 2.53 6.01
N VAL A 104 -18.63 2.26 4.95
CA VAL A 104 -17.33 1.62 5.05
C VAL A 104 -16.34 2.53 5.77
N GLY A 105 -16.26 3.80 5.41
CA GLY A 105 -15.40 4.78 6.08
C GLY A 105 -15.73 4.89 7.58
N SER A 106 -17.01 4.93 7.94
CA SER A 106 -17.46 4.98 9.33
C SER A 106 -17.10 3.71 10.09
N ALA A 107 -17.20 2.53 9.46
CA ALA A 107 -16.78 1.28 10.06
C ALA A 107 -15.25 1.21 10.28
N LEU A 108 -14.46 1.71 9.32
CA LEU A 108 -13.00 1.84 9.48
C LEU A 108 -12.63 2.75 10.65
N LYS A 109 -13.33 3.89 10.77
CA LYS A 109 -13.13 4.84 11.87
C LYS A 109 -13.49 4.23 13.22
N GLU A 110 -14.59 3.48 13.29
CA GLU A 110 -15.00 2.79 14.51
C GLU A 110 -14.00 1.71 14.91
N ALA A 111 -13.62 0.84 13.98
CA ALA A 111 -12.61 -0.19 14.21
C ALA A 111 -11.26 0.44 14.64
N GLY A 112 -10.94 1.62 14.10
CA GLY A 112 -9.73 2.37 14.45
C GLY A 112 -9.65 2.82 15.91
N ARG A 113 -10.74 2.79 16.68
CA ARG A 113 -10.73 3.14 18.12
C ARG A 113 -10.02 2.09 18.97
N GLU A 114 -10.11 0.81 18.57
CA GLU A 114 -9.57 -0.32 19.33
C GLU A 114 -8.38 -0.99 18.62
N ALA A 115 -8.34 -0.89 17.30
CA ALA A 115 -7.31 -1.47 16.45
C ALA A 115 -6.38 -0.41 15.83
N LEU A 116 -5.30 -0.87 15.23
CA LEU A 116 -4.57 -0.12 14.22
C LEU A 116 -5.18 -0.41 12.87
N VAL A 117 -5.89 0.55 12.29
CA VAL A 117 -6.49 0.43 10.95
C VAL A 117 -5.65 1.19 9.94
N VAL A 118 -5.28 0.50 8.87
CA VAL A 118 -4.53 1.06 7.74
C VAL A 118 -5.30 0.81 6.46
N LEU A 119 -5.70 1.86 5.78
CA LEU A 119 -6.19 1.81 4.40
C LEU A 119 -5.06 2.24 3.48
N TYR A 120 -4.58 1.35 2.65
CA TYR A 120 -3.45 1.57 1.76
C TYR A 120 -3.87 1.60 0.29
N ALA A 121 -3.28 2.52 -0.47
CA ALA A 121 -3.31 2.53 -1.93
C ALA A 121 -1.95 2.98 -2.50
N PRO A 122 -1.57 2.55 -3.70
CA PRO A 122 -0.37 3.04 -4.38
C PRO A 122 -0.55 4.46 -4.93
N SER A 123 -1.79 4.88 -5.17
CA SER A 123 -2.14 6.20 -5.67
C SER A 123 -3.53 6.61 -5.19
N MET A 124 -3.80 7.93 -5.22
CA MET A 124 -5.10 8.48 -4.89
C MET A 124 -6.10 8.20 -6.02
N ASP A 125 -7.27 7.69 -5.66
CA ASP A 125 -8.46 7.67 -6.51
C ASP A 125 -9.67 8.25 -5.79
N ARG A 126 -10.82 8.36 -6.49
CA ARG A 126 -12.04 8.97 -5.92
C ARG A 126 -12.60 8.17 -4.74
N PRO A 127 -12.78 6.84 -4.82
CA PRO A 127 -13.19 6.03 -3.67
C PRO A 127 -12.25 6.13 -2.48
N PHE A 128 -10.93 6.01 -2.71
CA PHE A 128 -9.94 6.16 -1.64
C PHE A 128 -10.02 7.53 -0.97
N ALA A 129 -10.11 8.61 -1.75
CA ALA A 129 -10.24 9.97 -1.22
C ALA A 129 -11.49 10.14 -0.37
N ALA A 130 -12.61 9.48 -0.72
CA ALA A 130 -13.84 9.52 0.06
C ALA A 130 -13.67 8.81 1.41
N LEU A 131 -13.04 7.63 1.43
CA LEU A 131 -12.76 6.87 2.64
C LEU A 131 -11.73 7.60 3.53
N ALA A 132 -10.67 8.15 2.92
CA ALA A 132 -9.60 8.85 3.63
C ALA A 132 -10.08 10.12 4.38
N ARG A 133 -11.21 10.71 3.99
CA ARG A 133 -11.80 11.86 4.74
C ARG A 133 -12.19 11.49 6.17
N GLN A 134 -12.46 10.23 6.46
CA GLN A 134 -12.80 9.75 7.79
C GLN A 134 -11.59 9.29 8.60
N ALA A 135 -10.43 9.18 7.96
CA ALA A 135 -9.19 8.80 8.64
C ALA A 135 -8.71 9.87 9.64
N ASP A 136 -8.08 9.43 10.71
CA ASP A 136 -7.40 10.32 11.66
C ASP A 136 -6.17 10.96 11.04
N ARG A 137 -5.55 10.26 10.07
CA ARG A 137 -4.33 10.68 9.40
C ARG A 137 -4.34 10.25 7.95
N LEU A 138 -3.98 11.18 7.06
CA LEU A 138 -3.60 10.88 5.69
C LEU A 138 -2.08 11.02 5.58
N ILE A 139 -1.43 9.97 5.13
CA ILE A 139 0.03 9.90 4.98
C ILE A 139 0.33 9.62 3.52
N GLU A 140 1.02 10.54 2.88
CA GLU A 140 1.51 10.37 1.52
C GLU A 140 3.04 10.26 1.53
N ILE A 141 3.55 9.14 1.03
CA ILE A 141 4.98 8.90 0.89
C ILE A 141 5.34 9.02 -0.58
N VAL A 142 5.89 10.16 -0.93
CA VAL A 142 6.39 10.43 -2.28
C VAL A 142 7.79 9.85 -2.42
N ASN A 143 8.06 9.17 -3.53
CA ASN A 143 9.40 8.69 -3.84
C ASN A 143 10.25 9.89 -4.33
N THR A 144 10.93 10.57 -3.43
CA THR A 144 11.85 11.67 -3.77
C THR A 144 13.15 11.10 -4.35
N GLY A 145 13.04 10.37 -5.45
CA GLY A 145 14.11 10.19 -6.45
C GLY A 145 15.51 9.73 -6.01
N GLU A 146 15.70 9.12 -4.84
CA GLU A 146 16.91 8.33 -4.63
C GLU A 146 16.66 6.91 -5.18
N PRO A 147 17.27 6.55 -6.31
CA PRO A 147 17.18 5.20 -6.83
C PRO A 147 17.80 4.25 -5.80
N ASP A 148 17.03 3.19 -5.46
CA ASP A 148 17.50 2.07 -4.64
C ASP A 148 18.94 1.70 -5.03
N PRO A 149 19.89 1.60 -4.09
CA PRO A 149 21.26 1.19 -4.37
C PRO A 149 21.36 -0.09 -5.21
N ARG A 150 20.36 -0.98 -5.11
CA ARG A 150 20.26 -2.20 -5.93
C ARG A 150 19.90 -1.91 -7.39
N GLN A 151 19.12 -0.87 -7.67
CA GLN A 151 18.82 -0.44 -9.05
C GLN A 151 20.03 0.27 -9.68
N ARG A 152 20.86 0.97 -8.88
CA ARG A 152 22.14 1.53 -9.35
C ARG A 152 23.11 0.42 -9.78
N MET A 153 23.19 -0.70 -9.05
CA MET A 153 24.06 -1.82 -9.42
C MET A 153 23.57 -2.57 -10.67
N ALA A 154 22.26 -2.65 -10.90
CA ALA A 154 21.71 -3.25 -12.11
C ALA A 154 21.95 -2.39 -13.36
N ALA A 155 21.80 -1.06 -13.25
CA ALA A 155 22.07 -0.11 -14.34
C ALA A 155 23.56 -0.07 -14.73
N VAL A 156 24.47 -0.20 -13.76
CA VAL A 156 25.92 -0.28 -14.03
C VAL A 156 26.30 -1.59 -14.72
N ARG A 157 25.60 -2.70 -14.43
CA ARG A 157 25.85 -3.99 -15.11
C ARG A 157 25.30 -4.07 -16.52
N SER A 158 24.28 -3.30 -16.86
CA SER A 158 23.70 -3.24 -18.22
C SER A 158 24.41 -2.22 -19.13
N GLY A 159 25.20 -1.29 -18.59
CA GLY A 159 25.89 -0.23 -19.34
C GLY A 159 27.22 -0.63 -20.00
N HIS A 160 27.65 -1.89 -19.93
CA HIS A 160 28.95 -2.31 -20.48
C HIS A 160 28.85 -3.19 -21.73
N ARG A 161 27.95 -2.83 -22.68
CA ARG A 161 28.00 -3.35 -24.06
C ARG A 161 27.27 -2.40 -25.00
N ALA A 162 27.98 -1.39 -25.49
CA ALA A 162 27.71 -0.78 -26.79
C ALA A 162 29.00 -0.15 -27.29
N ASP A 163 29.84 -0.97 -27.92
CA ASP A 163 30.77 -0.53 -28.93
C ASP A 163 29.97 -0.01 -30.13
N GLY A 164 30.05 1.25 -30.44
CA GLY A 164 29.35 1.86 -31.54
C GLY A 164 30.12 3.05 -32.08
N ARG A 165 30.88 2.85 -33.16
CA ARG A 165 31.64 3.81 -33.98
C ARG A 165 30.89 5.13 -34.19
N PRO A 166 31.61 6.29 -34.22
CA PRO A 166 31.03 7.56 -34.65
C PRO A 166 30.83 7.56 -36.16
N GLN A 167 29.59 7.68 -36.63
CA GLN A 167 29.31 8.04 -38.02
C GLN A 167 29.42 9.54 -38.21
N ALA A 168 30.35 9.93 -39.09
CA ALA A 168 30.51 11.28 -39.55
C ALA A 168 29.27 11.71 -40.32
N GLN A 169 28.61 12.78 -39.92
CA GLN A 169 27.62 13.49 -40.74
C GLN A 169 28.31 14.41 -41.71
N THR A 170 28.20 14.09 -43.00
CA THR A 170 28.61 14.96 -44.12
C THR A 170 27.45 15.91 -44.42
N THR A 171 27.66 17.19 -44.19
CA THR A 171 26.75 18.27 -44.62
C THR A 171 27.00 18.54 -46.10
N LEU A 172 25.98 18.35 -46.97
CA LEU A 172 25.99 18.84 -48.36
C LEU A 172 25.31 20.19 -48.41
N GLU A 173 26.08 21.24 -48.68
CA GLU A 173 25.58 22.52 -49.17
C GLU A 173 25.23 22.37 -50.66
N VAL A 174 24.03 22.84 -51.06
CA VAL A 174 23.61 23.01 -52.45
C VAL A 174 23.46 24.50 -52.69
N GLN A 175 24.19 24.96 -53.72
CA GLN A 175 24.04 26.28 -54.33
C GLN A 175 22.66 26.44 -54.97
#